data_7d13c1dd486cb466c2595de97d4d004f
#
_entry.id   7d13c1dd486cb466c2595de97d4d004f
#
_cell.length_a   1.000
_cell.length_b   1.000
_cell.length_c   1.000
_cell.angle_alpha   90.00
_cell.angle_beta   90.00
_cell.angle_gamma   90.00
#
_symmetry.space_group_name_H-M   'P 1'
#
loop_
_entity.id
_entity.type
_entity.pdbx_description
1 polymer ?
#
loop_
_entity_poly.entity_id
_entity_poly.type
_entity_poly.pdbx_seq_one_letter_code
_entity_poly.pdbx_strand_id
1 'polypeptide(L)'
;YRRQRQMCIRDSNSGKTSLFNAISGGHEHVGNYSGVTVGAKIGHRCYRGYRFEVTDLPGTYALSAYTPEERYVRSHIAERTPDVIINSVVASNLERNLFLTTQLIDMDLKVVIALNMYDELEKSGLKLDYRNLGRMIGIPIVPTVASRGEGIRELFKTVIDVFEDNEPIVRHIHINYGKDIEHSIRLLQDEIWKNTDLVARYSSRYLAIKLLCNDKNGYEVVEPAANFAEISAVAEHERQKLERQYKDCVETIITDAKFGFIAGALEETCQGINLRKNRPDDRVDRIMTHK
;
A
#
# COMPACT_ATOMS: atom_id res chain seq x y z
N TYR A 1 15.65 20.56 -16.88
CA TYR A 1 14.64 19.59 -16.42
C TYR A 1 15.22 18.88 -15.20
N ARG A 2 14.57 18.99 -14.05
CA ARG A 2 14.88 18.21 -12.86
C ARG A 2 14.44 16.75 -13.10
N ARG A 3 15.17 15.80 -12.51
CA ARG A 3 15.15 14.33 -12.71
C ARG A 3 13.77 13.74 -13.07
N GLN A 4 13.81 12.67 -13.88
CA GLN A 4 12.68 11.79 -14.18
C GLN A 4 12.16 11.16 -12.89
N ARG A 5 10.83 11.17 -12.67
CA ARG A 5 10.18 10.66 -11.47
C ARG A 5 9.29 9.49 -11.84
N GLN A 6 9.46 8.39 -11.14
CA GLN A 6 8.66 7.20 -11.36
C GLN A 6 7.48 7.18 -10.40
N MET A 7 6.28 7.11 -10.94
CA MET A 7 5.03 7.01 -10.19
C MET A 7 4.29 5.75 -10.60
N CYS A 8 3.74 5.03 -9.63
CA CYS A 8 2.91 3.86 -9.87
C CYS A 8 1.47 4.14 -9.48
N ILE A 9 0.52 3.81 -10.35
CA ILE A 9 -0.92 3.93 -10.08
C ILE A 9 -1.48 2.55 -9.87
N ARG A 10 -2.34 2.40 -8.88
CA ARG A 10 -2.83 1.11 -8.47
C ARG A 10 -4.29 1.13 -8.01
N ASP A 11 -5.04 0.17 -8.36
CA ASP A 11 -6.25 -0.50 -7.89
C ASP A 11 -7.15 -0.98 -9.05
N SER A 12 -7.93 -2.06 -8.85
CA SER A 12 -8.88 -2.57 -9.84
C SER A 12 -10.23 -1.89 -9.64
N ASN A 13 -10.91 -1.48 -10.72
CA ASN A 13 -12.24 -0.85 -10.70
C ASN A 13 -12.36 0.54 -10.04
N SER A 14 -11.25 1.17 -9.66
CA SER A 14 -11.22 2.52 -9.06
C SER A 14 -11.22 3.67 -10.08
N GLY A 15 -11.56 3.38 -11.34
CA GLY A 15 -11.34 4.34 -12.42
C GLY A 15 -9.86 4.59 -12.71
N LYS A 16 -9.00 3.62 -12.38
CA LYS A 16 -7.54 3.65 -12.56
C LYS A 16 -7.13 4.09 -13.96
N THR A 17 -7.73 3.49 -15.01
CA THR A 17 -7.43 3.84 -16.40
C THR A 17 -7.78 5.32 -16.68
N SER A 18 -8.91 5.81 -16.17
CA SER A 18 -9.27 7.23 -16.30
C SER A 18 -8.28 8.12 -15.55
N LEU A 19 -7.85 7.71 -14.36
CA LEU A 19 -6.87 8.44 -13.57
C LEU A 19 -5.50 8.44 -14.28
N PHE A 20 -5.05 7.30 -14.78
CA PHE A 20 -3.82 7.19 -15.55
C PHE A 20 -3.84 8.09 -16.79
N ASN A 21 -4.93 8.06 -17.57
CA ASN A 21 -5.10 8.90 -18.76
C ASN A 21 -5.10 10.39 -18.39
N ALA A 22 -5.76 10.77 -17.30
CA ALA A 22 -5.79 12.16 -16.82
C ALA A 22 -4.40 12.64 -16.35
N ILE A 23 -3.61 11.76 -15.73
CA ILE A 23 -2.26 12.05 -15.27
C ILE A 23 -1.28 12.06 -16.43
N SER A 24 -1.29 11.07 -17.33
CA SER A 24 -0.38 10.96 -18.49
C SER A 24 -0.69 11.96 -19.59
N GLY A 25 -1.88 12.56 -19.58
CA GLY A 25 -2.33 13.51 -20.61
C GLY A 25 -2.59 12.84 -21.98
N GLY A 26 -2.89 11.54 -21.98
CA GLY A 26 -3.16 10.76 -23.21
C GLY A 26 -1.91 10.36 -24.01
N HIS A 27 -0.70 10.59 -23.49
CA HIS A 27 0.56 10.15 -24.09
C HIS A 27 0.97 8.80 -23.51
N GLU A 28 0.42 7.74 -24.06
CA GLU A 28 0.68 6.35 -23.62
C GLU A 28 1.69 5.67 -24.55
N HIS A 29 2.64 4.95 -23.95
CA HIS A 29 3.41 3.92 -24.61
C HIS A 29 3.19 2.59 -23.89
N VAL A 30 2.77 1.56 -24.63
CA VAL A 30 2.66 0.19 -24.09
C VAL A 30 4.07 -0.39 -24.02
N GLY A 31 4.62 -0.47 -22.81
CA GLY A 31 5.85 -1.19 -22.54
C GLY A 31 5.53 -2.65 -22.23
N ASN A 32 5.84 -3.57 -23.14
CA ASN A 32 5.83 -5.00 -22.83
C ASN A 32 7.09 -5.33 -22.06
N TYR A 33 6.98 -5.64 -20.79
CA TYR A 33 8.08 -6.21 -20.04
C TYR A 33 8.18 -7.71 -20.32
N SER A 34 9.38 -8.15 -20.73
CA SER A 34 9.68 -9.54 -21.04
C SER A 34 9.43 -10.44 -19.81
N GLY A 35 8.56 -11.42 -19.97
CA GLY A 35 8.34 -12.49 -18.98
C GLY A 35 7.01 -12.55 -18.27
N VAL A 36 6.10 -11.57 -18.46
CA VAL A 36 4.76 -11.60 -17.87
C VAL A 36 3.71 -11.17 -18.89
N THR A 37 2.60 -11.87 -18.94
CA THR A 37 1.45 -11.59 -19.83
C THR A 37 0.70 -10.29 -19.46
N VAL A 38 1.12 -9.64 -18.36
CA VAL A 38 0.53 -8.42 -17.81
C VAL A 38 1.41 -7.24 -18.20
N GLY A 39 1.03 -6.50 -19.25
CA GLY A 39 1.75 -5.31 -19.69
C GLY A 39 1.47 -4.12 -18.77
N ALA A 40 2.52 -3.50 -18.22
CA ALA A 40 2.38 -2.19 -17.59
C ALA A 40 2.38 -1.10 -18.68
N LYS A 41 1.46 -0.13 -18.57
CA LYS A 41 1.46 1.05 -19.42
C LYS A 41 2.35 2.12 -18.78
N ILE A 42 3.13 2.80 -19.61
CA ILE A 42 3.97 3.92 -19.16
C ILE A 42 3.49 5.20 -19.84
N GLY A 43 3.25 6.22 -19.05
CA GLY A 43 2.93 7.56 -19.50
C GLY A 43 3.95 8.58 -19.03
N HIS A 44 4.06 9.69 -19.75
CA HIS A 44 4.98 10.77 -19.40
C HIS A 44 4.23 12.11 -19.28
N ARG A 45 4.54 12.87 -18.24
CA ARG A 45 3.97 14.21 -18.03
C ARG A 45 5.00 15.17 -17.51
N CYS A 46 4.96 16.41 -18.01
CA CYS A 46 5.73 17.53 -17.45
C CYS A 46 4.80 18.44 -16.63
N TYR A 47 5.20 18.75 -15.39
CA TYR A 47 4.47 19.66 -14.52
C TYR A 47 5.43 20.38 -13.59
N ARG A 48 5.33 21.71 -13.49
CA ARG A 48 6.17 22.57 -12.63
C ARG A 48 7.68 22.28 -12.70
N GLY A 49 8.21 22.00 -13.89
CA GLY A 49 9.63 21.71 -14.10
C GLY A 49 10.06 20.28 -13.77
N TYR A 50 9.15 19.41 -13.34
CA TYR A 50 9.37 17.98 -13.17
C TYR A 50 8.92 17.22 -14.42
N ARG A 51 9.67 16.18 -14.77
CA ARG A 51 9.24 15.17 -15.73
C ARG A 51 8.85 13.92 -14.95
N PHE A 52 7.58 13.55 -15.04
CA PHE A 52 7.03 12.35 -14.44
C PHE A 52 7.03 11.21 -15.45
N GLU A 53 7.47 10.04 -15.02
CA GLU A 53 7.21 8.77 -15.66
C GLU A 53 6.18 8.05 -14.80
N VAL A 54 5.03 7.78 -15.37
CA VAL A 54 3.89 7.18 -14.66
C VAL A 54 3.71 5.77 -15.15
N THR A 55 3.83 4.80 -14.27
CA THR A 55 3.61 3.39 -14.59
C THR A 55 2.23 2.95 -14.09
N ASP A 56 1.38 2.46 -15.00
CA ASP A 56 0.10 1.86 -14.64
C ASP A 56 0.33 0.39 -14.26
N LEU A 57 0.24 0.09 -12.98
CA LEU A 57 0.36 -1.28 -12.47
C LEU A 57 -0.99 -2.00 -12.47
N PRO A 58 -1.01 -3.34 -12.60
CA PRO A 58 -2.22 -4.13 -12.45
C PRO A 58 -2.98 -3.81 -11.18
N GLY A 59 -4.31 -3.80 -11.25
CA GLY A 59 -5.15 -3.60 -10.07
C GLY A 59 -5.08 -4.78 -9.12
N THR A 60 -4.76 -4.54 -7.87
CA THR A 60 -4.76 -5.57 -6.83
C THR A 60 -5.30 -4.99 -5.53
N TYR A 61 -5.89 -5.82 -4.69
CA TYR A 61 -6.40 -5.42 -3.38
C TYR A 61 -5.39 -5.67 -2.25
N ALA A 62 -4.38 -6.48 -2.50
CA ALA A 62 -3.35 -6.84 -1.55
C ALA A 62 -1.99 -7.07 -2.23
N LEU A 63 -0.92 -7.13 -1.44
CA LEU A 63 0.45 -7.50 -1.84
C LEU A 63 0.82 -8.89 -1.34
N SER A 64 -0.19 -9.76 -1.20
CA SER A 64 -0.02 -11.13 -0.68
C SER A 64 0.76 -12.06 -1.60
N ALA A 65 0.88 -11.71 -2.89
CA ALA A 65 1.54 -12.51 -3.93
C ALA A 65 0.84 -13.85 -4.27
N TYR A 66 -0.45 -13.97 -3.94
CA TYR A 66 -1.25 -15.14 -4.34
C TYR A 66 -1.56 -15.13 -5.83
N THR A 67 -1.87 -13.96 -6.40
CA THR A 67 -2.14 -13.84 -7.84
C THR A 67 -0.89 -13.43 -8.62
N PRO A 68 -0.81 -13.74 -9.93
CA PRO A 68 0.29 -13.27 -10.80
C PRO A 68 0.41 -11.75 -10.80
N GLU A 69 -0.72 -11.03 -10.77
CA GLU A 69 -0.79 -9.57 -10.75
C GLU A 69 -0.18 -9.02 -9.46
N GLU A 70 -0.52 -9.59 -8.30
CA GLU A 70 0.05 -9.19 -7.01
C GLU A 70 1.55 -9.41 -6.96
N ARG A 71 2.03 -10.56 -7.46
CA ARG A 71 3.47 -10.85 -7.56
C ARG A 71 4.17 -9.84 -8.45
N TYR A 72 3.59 -9.55 -9.62
CA TYR A 72 4.17 -8.57 -10.55
C TYR A 72 4.31 -7.19 -9.90
N VAL A 73 3.24 -6.70 -9.27
CA VAL A 73 3.24 -5.39 -8.61
C VAL A 73 4.27 -5.33 -7.50
N ARG A 74 4.34 -6.36 -6.66
CA ARG A 74 5.30 -6.46 -5.56
C ARG A 74 6.74 -6.46 -6.07
N SER A 75 7.06 -7.28 -7.09
CA SER A 75 8.38 -7.29 -7.72
C SER A 75 8.71 -5.94 -8.36
N HIS A 76 7.75 -5.33 -9.05
CA HIS A 76 7.96 -4.02 -9.67
C HIS A 76 8.28 -2.93 -8.63
N ILE A 77 7.57 -2.89 -7.51
CA ILE A 77 7.84 -1.93 -6.42
C ILE A 77 9.22 -2.19 -5.81
N ALA A 78 9.58 -3.45 -5.57
CA ALA A 78 10.85 -3.82 -4.96
C ALA A 78 12.05 -3.54 -5.89
N GLU A 79 11.92 -3.83 -7.19
CA GLU A 79 13.00 -3.68 -8.16
C GLU A 79 13.19 -2.25 -8.66
N ARG A 80 12.08 -1.53 -8.85
CA ARG A 80 12.08 -0.18 -9.45
C ARG A 80 12.11 0.94 -8.43
N THR A 81 11.77 0.64 -7.16
CA THR A 81 11.72 1.63 -6.06
C THR A 81 11.14 2.98 -6.52
N PRO A 82 9.83 3.05 -6.80
CA PRO A 82 9.21 4.29 -7.28
C PRO A 82 9.40 5.42 -6.27
N ASP A 83 9.63 6.63 -6.77
CA ASP A 83 9.81 7.81 -5.90
C ASP A 83 8.54 8.10 -5.07
N VAL A 84 7.35 7.93 -5.66
CA VAL A 84 6.04 8.09 -4.99
C VAL A 84 5.04 7.12 -5.60
N ILE A 85 4.23 6.50 -4.77
CA ILE A 85 3.10 5.66 -5.20
C ILE A 85 1.81 6.48 -5.10
N ILE A 86 1.04 6.52 -6.18
CA ILE A 86 -0.34 7.00 -6.16
C ILE A 86 -1.25 5.79 -5.96
N ASN A 87 -1.86 5.68 -4.80
CA ASN A 87 -2.87 4.67 -4.54
C ASN A 87 -4.26 5.22 -4.90
N SER A 88 -4.87 4.69 -5.96
CA SER A 88 -6.24 5.08 -6.36
C SER A 88 -7.25 4.34 -5.50
N VAL A 89 -8.02 5.06 -4.72
CA VAL A 89 -9.02 4.53 -3.79
C VAL A 89 -10.39 5.03 -4.19
N VAL A 90 -11.39 4.14 -4.26
CA VAL A 90 -12.77 4.53 -4.51
C VAL A 90 -13.47 4.81 -3.19
N ALA A 91 -14.16 5.92 -3.16
CA ALA A 91 -14.86 6.38 -1.96
C ALA A 91 -16.01 5.46 -1.52
N SER A 92 -16.60 4.68 -2.43
CA SER A 92 -17.71 3.76 -2.13
C SER A 92 -17.29 2.47 -1.40
N ASN A 93 -15.99 2.14 -1.38
CA ASN A 93 -15.48 0.92 -0.72
C ASN A 93 -14.13 1.19 -0.02
N LEU A 94 -14.14 2.14 0.90
CA LEU A 94 -12.92 2.64 1.56
C LEU A 94 -12.21 1.55 2.37
N GLU A 95 -12.95 0.75 3.16
CA GLU A 95 -12.35 -0.24 4.06
C GLU A 95 -11.48 -1.24 3.30
N ARG A 96 -12.03 -1.83 2.23
CA ARG A 96 -11.30 -2.77 1.38
C ARG A 96 -10.11 -2.13 0.67
N ASN A 97 -10.31 -0.92 0.12
CA ASN A 97 -9.26 -0.24 -0.65
C ASN A 97 -8.11 0.27 0.25
N LEU A 98 -8.41 0.65 1.50
CA LEU A 98 -7.40 1.07 2.46
C LEU A 98 -6.55 -0.10 2.98
N PHE A 99 -6.99 -1.35 2.83
CA PHE A 99 -6.17 -2.50 3.22
C PHE A 99 -4.83 -2.53 2.49
N LEU A 100 -4.83 -2.27 1.19
CA LEU A 100 -3.60 -2.11 0.42
C LEU A 100 -2.73 -0.96 0.95
N THR A 101 -3.36 0.16 1.33
CA THR A 101 -2.64 1.29 1.92
C THR A 101 -1.86 0.87 3.16
N THR A 102 -2.43 0.01 4.02
CA THR A 102 -1.74 -0.50 5.20
C THR A 102 -0.49 -1.31 4.86
N GLN A 103 -0.51 -2.04 3.76
CA GLN A 103 0.66 -2.80 3.30
C GLN A 103 1.75 -1.90 2.73
N LEU A 104 1.35 -0.80 2.06
CA LEU A 104 2.31 0.21 1.58
C LEU A 104 2.95 0.98 2.75
N ILE A 105 2.20 1.22 3.84
CA ILE A 105 2.72 1.77 5.09
C ILE A 105 3.80 0.86 5.69
N ASP A 106 3.53 -0.45 5.76
CA ASP A 106 4.52 -1.41 6.28
C ASP A 106 5.81 -1.43 5.44
N MET A 107 5.71 -1.18 4.13
CA MET A 107 6.86 -1.09 3.23
C MET A 107 7.66 0.21 3.37
N ASP A 108 7.17 1.16 4.16
CA ASP A 108 7.78 2.49 4.35
C ASP A 108 7.96 3.28 3.05
N LEU A 109 6.96 3.23 2.19
CA LEU A 109 6.98 3.88 0.88
C LEU A 109 6.29 5.25 0.94
N LYS A 110 6.75 6.18 0.08
CA LYS A 110 6.08 7.46 -0.13
C LYS A 110 4.79 7.25 -0.91
N VAL A 111 3.65 7.52 -0.29
CA VAL A 111 2.32 7.25 -0.86
C VAL A 111 1.48 8.53 -0.85
N VAL A 112 0.69 8.70 -1.91
CA VAL A 112 -0.41 9.66 -2.00
C VAL A 112 -1.67 8.88 -2.36
N ILE A 113 -2.77 9.10 -1.65
CA ILE A 113 -4.06 8.52 -2.00
C ILE A 113 -4.80 9.47 -2.95
N ALA A 114 -5.12 8.98 -4.15
CA ALA A 114 -6.09 9.60 -5.03
C ALA A 114 -7.48 9.03 -4.70
N LEU A 115 -8.30 9.79 -3.97
CA LEU A 115 -9.66 9.42 -3.62
C LEU A 115 -10.56 9.70 -4.84
N ASN A 116 -10.66 8.71 -5.73
CA ASN A 116 -11.33 8.88 -7.01
C ASN A 116 -12.84 8.63 -6.91
N MET A 117 -13.58 9.07 -7.95
CA MET A 117 -15.05 9.06 -7.95
C MET A 117 -15.64 9.82 -6.75
N TYR A 118 -14.97 10.91 -6.35
CA TYR A 118 -15.39 11.68 -5.19
C TYR A 118 -16.79 12.28 -5.33
N ASP A 119 -17.21 12.59 -6.56
CA ASP A 119 -18.56 13.05 -6.89
C ASP A 119 -19.65 11.99 -6.59
N GLU A 120 -19.32 10.71 -6.62
CA GLU A 120 -20.24 9.63 -6.22
C GLU A 120 -20.41 9.59 -4.70
N LEU A 121 -19.34 9.84 -3.94
CA LEU A 121 -19.41 9.98 -2.50
C LEU A 121 -20.32 11.13 -2.09
N GLU A 122 -20.13 12.30 -2.70
CA GLU A 122 -20.97 13.47 -2.41
C GLU A 122 -22.45 13.21 -2.72
N LYS A 123 -22.75 12.53 -3.84
CA LYS A 123 -24.13 12.15 -4.20
C LYS A 123 -24.74 11.11 -3.25
N SER A 124 -23.93 10.26 -2.64
CA SER A 124 -24.40 9.23 -1.70
C SER A 124 -24.86 9.79 -0.37
N GLY A 125 -24.56 11.06 -0.07
CA GLY A 125 -24.83 11.72 1.20
C GLY A 125 -23.85 11.33 2.32
N LEU A 126 -22.85 10.51 2.05
CA LEU A 126 -21.77 10.20 2.98
C LEU A 126 -20.84 11.39 3.14
N LYS A 127 -20.49 11.71 4.38
CA LYS A 127 -19.52 12.75 4.70
C LYS A 127 -18.23 12.11 5.19
N LEU A 128 -17.16 12.29 4.43
CA LEU A 128 -15.83 11.83 4.78
C LEU A 128 -14.92 13.03 5.04
N ASP A 129 -14.38 13.11 6.26
CA ASP A 129 -13.27 14.02 6.56
C ASP A 129 -11.95 13.37 6.08
N TYR A 130 -11.72 13.44 4.77
CA TYR A 130 -10.54 12.86 4.14
C TYR A 130 -9.24 13.50 4.64
N ARG A 131 -9.27 14.76 5.11
CA ARG A 131 -8.08 15.42 5.66
C ARG A 131 -7.69 14.83 7.01
N ASN A 132 -8.67 14.61 7.87
CA ASN A 132 -8.44 13.97 9.16
C ASN A 132 -8.04 12.51 8.98
N LEU A 133 -8.71 11.79 8.09
CA LEU A 133 -8.31 10.42 7.72
C LEU A 133 -6.84 10.38 7.26
N GLY A 134 -6.43 11.29 6.38
CA GLY A 134 -5.04 11.40 5.93
C GLY A 134 -4.06 11.65 7.07
N ARG A 135 -4.42 12.50 8.05
CA ARG A 135 -3.59 12.74 9.24
C ARG A 135 -3.48 11.50 10.14
N MET A 136 -4.56 10.72 10.28
CA MET A 136 -4.59 9.49 11.08
C MET A 136 -3.72 8.41 10.48
N ILE A 137 -3.78 8.24 9.15
CA ILE A 137 -2.99 7.22 8.44
C ILE A 137 -1.61 7.72 7.97
N GLY A 138 -1.28 9.00 8.20
CA GLY A 138 0.00 9.61 7.81
C GLY A 138 0.23 9.73 6.31
N ILE A 139 -0.82 9.69 5.50
CA ILE A 139 -0.77 9.71 4.04
C ILE A 139 -1.72 10.78 3.52
N PRO A 140 -1.27 11.73 2.68
CA PRO A 140 -2.14 12.74 2.11
C PRO A 140 -3.16 12.11 1.17
N ILE A 141 -4.41 12.61 1.26
CA ILE A 141 -5.55 12.17 0.46
C ILE A 141 -6.02 13.34 -0.41
N VAL A 142 -6.08 13.12 -1.70
CA VAL A 142 -6.52 14.12 -2.68
C VAL A 142 -7.82 13.62 -3.34
N PRO A 143 -8.96 14.31 -3.14
CA PRO A 143 -10.18 14.02 -3.88
C PRO A 143 -10.00 14.24 -5.37
N THR A 144 -10.44 13.28 -6.19
CA THR A 144 -10.34 13.35 -7.65
C THR A 144 -11.62 12.86 -8.33
N VAL A 145 -11.94 13.46 -9.48
CA VAL A 145 -12.89 12.94 -10.45
C VAL A 145 -12.15 12.82 -11.78
N ALA A 146 -11.45 11.71 -11.94
CA ALA A 146 -10.50 11.51 -13.03
C ALA A 146 -11.14 11.64 -14.42
N SER A 147 -12.41 11.22 -14.59
CA SER A 147 -13.17 11.35 -15.83
C SER A 147 -13.39 12.80 -16.27
N ARG A 148 -13.32 13.76 -15.34
CA ARG A 148 -13.46 15.20 -15.59
C ARG A 148 -12.14 15.95 -15.44
N GLY A 149 -11.05 15.28 -15.05
CA GLY A 149 -9.76 15.92 -14.77
C GLY A 149 -9.75 16.75 -13.47
N GLU A 150 -10.79 16.62 -12.63
CA GLU A 150 -10.87 17.36 -11.37
C GLU A 150 -9.90 16.76 -10.33
N GLY A 151 -9.24 17.62 -9.54
CA GLY A 151 -8.26 17.22 -8.52
C GLY A 151 -6.86 16.84 -9.05
N ILE A 152 -6.67 16.68 -10.37
CA ILE A 152 -5.40 16.21 -10.95
C ILE A 152 -4.25 17.20 -10.69
N ARG A 153 -4.51 18.52 -10.76
CA ARG A 153 -3.47 19.52 -10.47
C ARG A 153 -3.03 19.49 -9.00
N GLU A 154 -3.97 19.30 -8.09
CA GLU A 154 -3.68 19.17 -6.66
C GLU A 154 -2.94 17.85 -6.38
N LEU A 155 -3.32 16.78 -7.05
CA LEU A 155 -2.62 15.49 -6.96
C LEU A 155 -1.14 15.64 -7.36
N PHE A 156 -0.83 16.29 -8.48
CA PHE A 156 0.55 16.54 -8.88
C PHE A 156 1.31 17.40 -7.87
N LYS A 157 0.67 18.44 -7.33
CA LYS A 157 1.28 19.28 -6.30
C LYS A 157 1.61 18.44 -5.06
N THR A 158 0.64 17.69 -4.54
CA THR A 158 0.83 16.82 -3.37
C THR A 158 1.93 15.77 -3.61
N VAL A 159 1.99 15.18 -4.80
CA VAL A 159 3.07 14.23 -5.16
C VAL A 159 4.45 14.91 -5.11
N ILE A 160 4.57 16.14 -5.60
CA ILE A 160 5.82 16.91 -5.51
C ILE A 160 6.16 17.18 -4.04
N ASP A 161 5.18 17.66 -3.26
CA ASP A 161 5.37 18.01 -1.85
C ASP A 161 5.81 16.75 -1.03
N VAL A 162 5.20 15.59 -1.29
CA VAL A 162 5.60 14.29 -0.69
C VAL A 162 6.99 13.88 -1.14
N PHE A 163 7.30 14.06 -2.41
CA PHE A 163 8.62 13.73 -2.94
C PHE A 163 9.73 14.57 -2.30
N GLU A 164 9.48 15.87 -2.14
CA GLU A 164 10.42 16.85 -1.57
C GLU A 164 10.42 16.86 -0.03
N ASP A 165 9.67 15.97 0.63
CA ASP A 165 9.49 15.92 2.08
C ASP A 165 8.91 17.22 2.68
N ASN A 166 8.12 17.95 1.90
CA ASN A 166 7.47 19.20 2.27
C ASN A 166 6.01 19.02 2.72
N GLU A 167 5.42 17.84 2.54
CA GLU A 167 4.02 17.56 2.89
C GLU A 167 3.87 17.32 4.39
N PRO A 168 3.15 18.19 5.13
CA PRO A 168 3.08 18.12 6.59
C PRO A 168 2.25 16.94 7.14
N ILE A 169 1.44 16.31 6.29
CA ILE A 169 0.65 15.13 6.68
C ILE A 169 1.51 13.88 6.71
N VAL A 170 2.55 13.82 5.86
CA VAL A 170 3.43 12.65 5.78
C VAL A 170 4.13 12.45 7.12
N ARG A 171 3.85 11.33 7.73
CA ARG A 171 4.50 10.87 8.96
C ARG A 171 4.89 9.43 8.77
N HIS A 172 6.03 9.03 9.33
CA HIS A 172 6.38 7.62 9.48
C HIS A 172 5.46 7.01 10.55
N ILE A 173 4.24 6.66 10.12
CA ILE A 173 3.28 5.95 10.96
C ILE A 173 3.52 4.46 10.78
N HIS A 174 3.56 3.75 11.89
CA HIS A 174 3.51 2.30 11.89
C HIS A 174 2.19 1.85 12.51
N ILE A 175 1.54 0.89 11.85
CA ILE A 175 0.39 0.22 12.43
C ILE A 175 0.88 -0.54 13.66
N ASN A 176 0.24 -0.29 14.80
CA ASN A 176 0.59 -0.98 16.04
C ASN A 176 -0.17 -2.31 16.12
N TYR A 177 0.57 -3.40 16.00
CA TYR A 177 0.02 -4.77 16.04
C TYR A 177 -0.14 -5.34 17.46
N GLY A 178 0.06 -4.53 18.49
CA GLY A 178 0.05 -4.96 19.89
C GLY A 178 1.44 -5.32 20.41
N LYS A 179 1.58 -5.30 21.74
CA LYS A 179 2.88 -5.36 22.41
C LYS A 179 3.71 -6.59 22.04
N ASP A 180 3.06 -7.75 21.95
CA ASP A 180 3.76 -9.02 21.72
C ASP A 180 4.28 -9.12 20.29
N ILE A 181 3.45 -8.77 19.30
CA ILE A 181 3.85 -8.77 17.88
C ILE A 181 4.91 -7.69 17.63
N GLU A 182 4.76 -6.50 18.21
CA GLU A 182 5.77 -5.44 18.10
C GLU A 182 7.10 -5.83 18.71
N HIS A 183 7.09 -6.63 19.77
CA HIS A 183 8.29 -7.18 20.35
C HIS A 183 8.97 -8.18 19.40
N SER A 184 8.21 -9.10 18.83
CA SER A 184 8.72 -10.08 17.86
C SER A 184 9.24 -9.43 16.59
N ILE A 185 8.57 -8.36 16.11
CA ILE A 185 9.04 -7.55 14.97
C ILE A 185 10.41 -6.94 15.29
N ARG A 186 10.60 -6.36 16.49
CA ARG A 186 11.88 -5.75 16.89
C ARG A 186 13.02 -6.77 16.94
N LEU A 187 12.78 -7.95 17.51
CA LEU A 187 13.79 -9.01 17.53
C LEU A 187 14.27 -9.39 16.13
N LEU A 188 13.33 -9.49 15.19
CA LEU A 188 13.66 -9.77 13.78
C LEU A 188 14.37 -8.60 13.11
N GLN A 189 13.96 -7.37 13.38
CA GLN A 189 14.63 -6.18 12.86
C GLN A 189 16.10 -6.11 13.33
N ASP A 190 16.38 -6.46 14.58
CA ASP A 190 17.74 -6.49 15.13
C ASP A 190 18.65 -7.47 14.35
N GLU A 191 18.11 -8.62 13.92
CA GLU A 191 18.85 -9.56 13.06
C GLU A 191 19.00 -9.05 11.63
N ILE A 192 17.93 -8.48 11.05
CA ILE A 192 17.92 -7.97 9.66
C ILE A 192 18.89 -6.79 9.53
N TRP A 193 19.00 -5.90 10.53
CA TRP A 193 19.88 -4.74 10.50
C TRP A 193 21.38 -5.08 10.44
N LYS A 194 21.76 -6.30 10.76
CA LYS A 194 23.14 -6.77 10.57
C LYS A 194 23.55 -6.87 9.09
N ASN A 195 22.55 -6.79 8.16
CA ASN A 195 22.76 -6.89 6.73
C ASN A 195 22.49 -5.55 6.04
N THR A 196 23.53 -4.79 5.75
CA THR A 196 23.45 -3.47 5.11
C THR A 196 22.77 -3.50 3.75
N ASP A 197 23.00 -4.56 2.96
CA ASP A 197 22.42 -4.72 1.62
C ASP A 197 20.90 -4.97 1.66
N LEU A 198 20.42 -5.67 2.67
CA LEU A 198 18.98 -5.88 2.89
C LEU A 198 18.29 -4.58 3.27
N VAL A 199 18.83 -3.86 4.27
CA VAL A 199 18.21 -2.63 4.77
C VAL A 199 18.31 -1.46 3.79
N ALA A 200 19.25 -1.51 2.84
CA ALA A 200 19.36 -0.53 1.77
C ALA A 200 18.24 -0.67 0.72
N ARG A 201 17.63 -1.85 0.61
CA ARG A 201 16.61 -2.16 -0.42
C ARG A 201 15.21 -2.34 0.15
N TYR A 202 15.10 -2.82 1.38
CA TYR A 202 13.82 -3.20 1.98
C TYR A 202 13.67 -2.60 3.38
N SER A 203 12.44 -2.21 3.72
CA SER A 203 12.11 -1.89 5.10
C SER A 203 12.32 -3.12 6.00
N SER A 204 13.13 -2.97 7.04
CA SER A 204 13.37 -4.05 8.00
C SER A 204 12.09 -4.50 8.69
N ARG A 205 11.17 -3.56 8.97
CA ARG A 205 9.85 -3.85 9.52
C ARG A 205 9.01 -4.69 8.58
N TYR A 206 8.98 -4.33 7.30
CA TYR A 206 8.25 -5.10 6.29
C TYR A 206 8.75 -6.54 6.20
N LEU A 207 10.08 -6.72 6.13
CA LEU A 207 10.69 -8.05 6.11
C LEU A 207 10.35 -8.85 7.38
N ALA A 208 10.45 -8.23 8.56
CA ALA A 208 10.11 -8.87 9.83
C ALA A 208 8.65 -9.36 9.84
N ILE A 209 7.70 -8.51 9.40
CA ILE A 209 6.29 -8.88 9.28
C ILE A 209 6.11 -10.07 8.31
N LYS A 210 6.78 -10.04 7.15
CA LYS A 210 6.70 -11.13 6.16
C LYS A 210 7.24 -12.45 6.70
N LEU A 211 8.34 -12.42 7.43
CA LEU A 211 8.92 -13.62 8.05
C LEU A 211 8.02 -14.18 9.15
N LEU A 212 7.43 -13.32 9.99
CA LEU A 212 6.45 -13.73 10.99
C LEU A 212 5.20 -14.38 10.35
N CYS A 213 4.74 -13.85 9.21
CA CYS A 213 3.63 -14.43 8.45
C CYS A 213 4.01 -15.67 7.63
N ASN A 214 5.22 -16.17 7.75
CA ASN A 214 5.74 -17.28 6.96
C ASN A 214 5.63 -17.07 5.43
N ASP A 215 5.76 -15.84 4.99
CA ASP A 215 5.68 -15.48 3.57
C ASP A 215 6.91 -16.00 2.82
N LYS A 216 6.69 -16.88 1.84
CA LYS A 216 7.75 -17.52 1.07
C LYS A 216 8.71 -16.52 0.42
N ASN A 217 8.19 -15.46 -0.15
CA ASN A 217 9.02 -14.44 -0.80
C ASN A 217 9.80 -13.59 0.24
N GLY A 218 9.27 -13.40 1.45
CA GLY A 218 10.04 -12.83 2.55
C GLY A 218 11.29 -13.65 2.85
N TYR A 219 11.17 -14.97 2.88
CA TYR A 219 12.31 -15.88 3.05
C TYR A 219 13.27 -15.84 1.85
N GLU A 220 12.76 -15.86 0.61
CA GLU A 220 13.58 -15.75 -0.61
C GLU A 220 14.44 -14.45 -0.63
N VAL A 221 13.89 -13.35 -0.12
CA VAL A 221 14.61 -12.07 -0.03
C VAL A 221 15.75 -12.12 0.99
N VAL A 222 15.57 -12.81 2.12
CA VAL A 222 16.59 -12.87 3.18
C VAL A 222 17.56 -14.05 3.04
N GLU A 223 17.26 -15.03 2.17
CA GLU A 223 18.09 -16.22 1.94
C GLU A 223 19.56 -15.90 1.61
N PRO A 224 19.89 -14.85 0.82
CA PRO A 224 21.29 -14.51 0.53
C PRO A 224 22.04 -13.88 1.71
N ALA A 225 21.38 -13.56 2.82
CA ALA A 225 22.02 -12.92 3.97
C ALA A 225 22.97 -13.87 4.70
N ALA A 226 24.11 -13.34 5.15
CA ALA A 226 25.14 -14.12 5.83
C ALA A 226 24.63 -14.77 7.13
N ASN A 227 23.65 -14.14 7.82
CA ASN A 227 23.00 -14.63 9.03
C ASN A 227 21.57 -15.15 8.76
N PHE A 228 21.31 -15.72 7.59
CA PHE A 228 19.99 -16.28 7.23
C PHE A 228 19.50 -17.31 8.24
N ALA A 229 20.40 -18.15 8.75
CA ALA A 229 20.04 -19.18 9.73
C ALA A 229 19.50 -18.57 11.03
N GLU A 230 20.13 -17.51 11.51
CA GLU A 230 19.73 -16.78 12.73
C GLU A 230 18.41 -16.05 12.52
N ILE A 231 18.25 -15.34 11.38
CA ILE A 231 16.99 -14.68 11.01
C ILE A 231 15.86 -15.72 10.97
N SER A 232 16.08 -16.86 10.32
CA SER A 232 15.06 -17.91 10.18
C SER A 232 14.72 -18.55 11.52
N ALA A 233 15.70 -18.79 12.39
CA ALA A 233 15.48 -19.35 13.72
C ALA A 233 14.67 -18.41 14.61
N VAL A 234 14.97 -17.10 14.59
CA VAL A 234 14.22 -16.09 15.34
C VAL A 234 12.79 -16.00 14.79
N ALA A 235 12.62 -15.97 13.48
CA ALA A 235 11.30 -15.92 12.85
C ALA A 235 10.41 -17.10 13.23
N GLU A 236 10.97 -18.32 13.16
CA GLU A 236 10.26 -19.53 13.52
C GLU A 236 9.88 -19.57 15.00
N HIS A 237 10.84 -19.22 15.89
CA HIS A 237 10.62 -19.19 17.33
C HIS A 237 9.50 -18.21 17.70
N GLU A 238 9.59 -16.97 17.22
CA GLU A 238 8.63 -15.92 17.57
C GLU A 238 7.25 -16.21 16.95
N ARG A 239 7.19 -16.74 15.70
CA ARG A 239 5.93 -17.17 15.09
C ARG A 239 5.24 -18.23 15.94
N GLN A 240 5.93 -19.32 16.29
CA GLN A 240 5.35 -20.38 17.11
C GLN A 240 4.89 -19.90 18.48
N LYS A 241 5.62 -18.97 19.10
CA LYS A 241 5.24 -18.34 20.35
C LYS A 241 3.94 -17.56 20.22
N LEU A 242 3.82 -16.71 19.19
CA LEU A 242 2.62 -15.91 18.92
C LEU A 242 1.42 -16.80 18.60
N GLU A 243 1.57 -17.83 17.74
CA GLU A 243 0.51 -18.76 17.38
C GLU A 243 -0.02 -19.55 18.58
N ARG A 244 0.87 -19.97 19.50
CA ARG A 244 0.45 -20.63 20.75
C ARG A 244 -0.32 -19.66 21.67
N GLN A 245 0.11 -18.39 21.73
CA GLN A 245 -0.50 -17.40 22.60
C GLN A 245 -1.87 -16.96 22.09
N TYR A 246 -1.99 -16.67 20.80
CA TYR A 246 -3.21 -16.15 20.18
C TYR A 246 -4.14 -17.26 19.66
N LYS A 247 -3.66 -18.50 19.56
CA LYS A 247 -4.39 -19.68 19.02
C LYS A 247 -4.88 -19.47 17.57
N ASP A 248 -4.14 -18.68 16.82
CA ASP A 248 -4.40 -18.39 15.40
C ASP A 248 -3.06 -18.16 14.68
N CYS A 249 -3.06 -18.23 13.34
CA CYS A 249 -1.84 -17.97 12.59
C CYS A 249 -1.51 -16.45 12.62
N VAL A 250 -0.23 -16.13 12.61
CA VAL A 250 0.24 -14.72 12.71
C VAL A 250 -0.29 -13.88 11.56
N GLU A 251 -0.44 -14.43 10.36
CA GLU A 251 -1.00 -13.73 9.21
C GLU A 251 -2.42 -13.23 9.48
N THR A 252 -3.29 -14.07 10.07
CA THR A 252 -4.65 -13.69 10.46
C THR A 252 -4.63 -12.57 11.49
N ILE A 253 -3.80 -12.70 12.53
CA ILE A 253 -3.72 -11.72 13.61
C ILE A 253 -3.30 -10.34 13.07
N ILE A 254 -2.28 -10.29 12.21
CA ILE A 254 -1.82 -9.06 11.57
C ILE A 254 -2.88 -8.49 10.63
N THR A 255 -3.57 -9.34 9.87
CA THR A 255 -4.65 -8.93 8.98
C THR A 255 -5.81 -8.31 9.76
N ASP A 256 -6.24 -8.95 10.85
CA ASP A 256 -7.28 -8.43 11.73
C ASP A 256 -6.90 -7.10 12.37
N ALA A 257 -5.65 -6.94 12.78
CA ALA A 257 -5.14 -5.68 13.32
C ALA A 257 -5.17 -4.55 12.26
N LYS A 258 -4.84 -4.85 10.99
CA LYS A 258 -4.95 -3.91 9.87
C LYS A 258 -6.39 -3.47 9.63
N PHE A 259 -7.33 -4.41 9.58
CA PHE A 259 -8.75 -4.07 9.47
C PHE A 259 -9.26 -3.28 10.67
N GLY A 260 -8.84 -3.62 11.89
CA GLY A 260 -9.15 -2.87 13.10
C GLY A 260 -8.64 -1.41 13.04
N PHE A 261 -7.41 -1.21 12.54
CA PHE A 261 -6.84 0.12 12.32
C PHE A 261 -7.66 0.94 11.30
N ILE A 262 -8.02 0.32 10.16
CA ILE A 262 -8.84 0.97 9.12
C ILE A 262 -10.23 1.31 9.68
N ALA A 263 -10.89 0.35 10.33
CA ALA A 263 -12.23 0.54 10.87
C ALA A 263 -12.25 1.69 11.90
N GLY A 264 -11.26 1.75 12.80
CA GLY A 264 -11.13 2.84 13.76
C GLY A 264 -10.95 4.20 13.09
N ALA A 265 -10.08 4.29 12.07
CA ALA A 265 -9.88 5.52 11.33
C ALA A 265 -11.13 5.98 10.57
N LEU A 266 -11.88 5.04 9.99
CA LEU A 266 -13.13 5.34 9.28
C LEU A 266 -14.27 5.71 10.25
N GLU A 267 -14.35 5.08 11.42
CA GLU A 267 -15.36 5.42 12.43
C GLU A 267 -15.22 6.88 12.91
N GLU A 268 -13.99 7.37 13.04
CA GLU A 268 -13.71 8.76 13.44
C GLU A 268 -13.92 9.78 12.31
N THR A 269 -13.77 9.37 11.06
CA THR A 269 -13.70 10.31 9.93
C THR A 269 -14.90 10.24 8.98
N CYS A 270 -15.74 9.22 9.08
CA CYS A 270 -16.85 9.01 8.18
C CYS A 270 -18.19 9.11 8.91
N GLN A 271 -19.07 10.02 8.47
CA GLN A 271 -20.42 10.17 8.99
C GLN A 271 -21.42 9.63 7.98
N GLY A 272 -22.39 8.83 8.47
CA GLY A 272 -23.47 8.25 7.64
C GLY A 272 -23.25 6.80 7.22
N ILE A 273 -22.11 6.21 7.52
CA ILE A 273 -21.90 4.76 7.35
C ILE A 273 -22.39 4.05 8.62
N ASN A 274 -23.44 3.23 8.48
CA ASN A 274 -23.77 2.22 9.48
C ASN A 274 -22.79 1.03 9.29
N LEU A 275 -21.56 1.16 9.76
CA LEU A 275 -20.52 0.10 9.70
C LEU A 275 -21.00 -1.22 10.37
N ARG A 276 -22.05 -1.16 11.18
CA ARG A 276 -22.64 -2.32 11.86
C ARG A 276 -23.63 -3.14 11.01
N LYS A 277 -24.10 -2.64 9.85
CA LYS A 277 -25.10 -3.35 9.01
C LYS A 277 -24.51 -4.25 7.92
N ASN A 278 -23.24 -4.13 7.57
CA ASN A 278 -22.60 -4.90 6.48
C ASN A 278 -21.81 -6.13 6.94
N ARG A 279 -22.01 -6.59 8.18
CA ARG A 279 -21.29 -7.75 8.74
C ARG A 279 -21.66 -9.16 8.21
N PRO A 280 -22.73 -9.43 7.43
CA PRO A 280 -22.89 -10.77 6.84
C PRO A 280 -21.91 -11.09 5.72
N ASP A 281 -21.46 -10.07 4.94
CA ASP A 281 -20.57 -10.28 3.78
C ASP A 281 -19.07 -10.32 4.15
N ASP A 282 -18.67 -9.75 5.29
CA ASP A 282 -17.28 -9.74 5.76
C ASP A 282 -16.70 -11.16 5.98
N ARG A 283 -17.55 -12.16 6.29
CA ARG A 283 -17.09 -13.55 6.41
C ARG A 283 -16.73 -14.17 5.07
N VAL A 284 -17.41 -13.78 3.99
CA VAL A 284 -17.14 -14.29 2.64
C VAL A 284 -15.89 -13.66 2.06
N ASP A 285 -15.68 -12.35 2.23
CA ASP A 285 -14.45 -11.65 1.82
C ASP A 285 -13.23 -12.13 2.63
N ARG A 286 -13.37 -12.42 3.93
CA ARG A 286 -12.35 -13.09 4.75
C ARG A 286 -11.95 -14.46 4.21
N ILE A 287 -12.93 -15.26 3.78
CA ILE A 287 -12.67 -16.61 3.24
C ILE A 287 -12.01 -16.53 1.85
N MET A 288 -12.29 -15.50 1.05
CA MET A 288 -11.69 -15.33 -0.27
C MET A 288 -10.26 -14.78 -0.23
N THR A 289 -9.84 -14.13 0.87
CA THR A 289 -8.45 -13.71 1.09
C THR A 289 -7.59 -14.76 1.78
N HIS A 290 -8.21 -15.87 2.25
CA HIS A 290 -7.55 -16.95 3.00
C HIS A 290 -7.44 -18.29 2.24
N LYS A 291 -7.46 -18.29 0.89
CA LYS A 291 -7.19 -19.51 0.12
C LYS A 291 -6.08 -19.31 -0.88
#